data_132d6aa40b41075fcb85dca4f54a3c57
#
_entry.id   132d6aa40b41075fcb85dca4f54a3c57
#
_cell.length_a   1.000
_cell.length_b   1.000
_cell.length_c   1.000
_cell.angle_alpha   90.00
_cell.angle_beta   90.00
_cell.angle_gamma   90.00
#
_symmetry.space_group_name_H-M   'P 1'
#
loop_
_entity.id
_entity.type
_entity.pdbx_description
1 polymer ?
#
loop_
_entity_poly.entity_id
_entity_poly.type
_entity_poly.pdbx_seq_one_letter_code
_entity_poly.pdbx_strand_id
1 'polypeptide(L)'
;MLVQIKDIKIKRRVRKDLGNLEDLKDSMRIYGLMNPITLNSRYELIAGERRLQSAIQLGWTSINANIIDNLSEIDQLEMEIEENNQRKEFTDAELLEGYKRLNRLRNPNFFYKIYLFFKHLFEKIADFFRNR
;
A
#
# COMPACT_ATOMS: atom_id res chain seq x y z
N MET A 1 3.53 -14.56 -12.48
CA MET A 1 2.66 -14.66 -13.67
C MET A 1 2.63 -13.30 -14.36
N LEU A 2 2.86 -13.28 -15.66
CA LEU A 2 2.75 -12.03 -16.42
C LEU A 2 1.28 -11.69 -16.70
N VAL A 3 0.91 -10.46 -16.40
CA VAL A 3 -0.45 -9.94 -16.59
C VAL A 3 -0.37 -8.70 -17.47
N GLN A 4 -1.33 -8.57 -18.40
CA GLN A 4 -1.43 -7.36 -19.22
C GLN A 4 -1.86 -6.18 -18.34
N ILE A 5 -1.12 -5.09 -18.38
CA ILE A 5 -1.40 -3.92 -17.54
C ILE A 5 -2.80 -3.36 -17.81
N LYS A 6 -3.26 -3.41 -19.07
CA LYS A 6 -4.60 -2.94 -19.44
C LYS A 6 -5.75 -3.69 -18.75
N ASP A 7 -5.49 -4.91 -18.28
CA ASP A 7 -6.50 -5.75 -17.62
C ASP A 7 -6.55 -5.56 -16.11
N ILE A 8 -5.60 -4.80 -15.54
CA ILE A 8 -5.51 -4.56 -14.11
C ILE A 8 -6.47 -3.45 -13.70
N LYS A 9 -7.24 -3.72 -12.63
CA LYS A 9 -8.22 -2.79 -12.08
C LYS A 9 -7.73 -2.23 -10.76
N ILE A 10 -7.83 -0.91 -10.58
CA ILE A 10 -7.53 -0.26 -9.31
C ILE A 10 -8.87 0.14 -8.69
N LYS A 11 -9.26 -0.56 -7.62
CA LYS A 11 -10.59 -0.41 -7.04
C LYS A 11 -10.69 0.76 -6.06
N ARG A 12 -9.81 0.82 -5.09
CA ARG A 12 -9.78 1.88 -4.07
C ARG A 12 -8.35 2.19 -3.67
N ARG A 13 -8.06 3.46 -3.49
CA ARG A 13 -6.76 3.92 -3.02
C ARG A 13 -6.87 4.41 -1.59
N VAL A 14 -6.08 3.84 -0.69
CA VAL A 14 -5.81 4.42 0.63
C VAL A 14 -4.84 5.59 0.46
N ARG A 15 -3.85 5.41 -0.38
CA ARG A 15 -2.83 6.40 -0.67
C ARG A 15 -3.26 7.27 -1.83
N LYS A 16 -3.31 8.59 -1.60
CA LYS A 16 -3.75 9.59 -2.59
C LYS A 16 -2.60 10.12 -3.43
N ASP A 17 -1.39 10.17 -2.86
CA ASP A 17 -0.19 10.63 -3.55
C ASP A 17 0.86 9.51 -3.54
N LEU A 18 1.30 9.13 -4.72
CA LEU A 18 2.32 8.09 -4.89
C LEU A 18 3.74 8.61 -4.69
N GLY A 19 3.91 9.93 -4.56
CA GLY A 19 5.20 10.55 -4.41
C GLY A 19 6.04 10.52 -5.68
N ASN A 20 7.35 10.73 -5.53
CA ASN A 20 8.28 10.70 -6.63
C ASN A 20 8.61 9.25 -7.00
N LEU A 21 8.38 8.87 -8.25
CA LEU A 21 8.61 7.53 -8.76
C LEU A 21 9.95 7.38 -9.50
N GLU A 22 10.75 8.44 -9.63
CA GLU A 22 11.95 8.43 -10.48
C GLU A 22 12.97 7.37 -10.05
N ASP A 23 13.28 7.27 -8.77
CA ASP A 23 14.24 6.27 -8.28
C ASP A 23 13.73 4.85 -8.50
N LEU A 24 12.45 4.62 -8.29
CA LEU A 24 11.82 3.33 -8.54
C LEU A 24 11.84 2.99 -10.04
N LYS A 25 11.53 3.96 -10.89
CA LYS A 25 11.58 3.79 -12.34
C LYS A 25 12.98 3.46 -12.81
N ASP A 26 14.00 4.13 -12.27
CA ASP A 26 15.40 3.87 -12.62
C ASP A 26 15.80 2.45 -12.22
N SER A 27 15.43 2.02 -11.02
CA SER A 27 15.66 0.65 -10.56
C SER A 27 15.00 -0.37 -11.48
N MET A 28 13.75 -0.11 -11.88
CA MET A 28 12.99 -1.01 -12.75
C MET A 28 13.57 -1.06 -14.17
N ARG A 29 14.14 0.05 -14.70
CA ARG A 29 14.83 0.05 -15.99
C ARG A 29 16.08 -0.84 -15.97
N ILE A 30 16.83 -0.81 -14.87
CA ILE A 30 18.11 -1.52 -14.76
C ILE A 30 17.90 -2.99 -14.41
N TYR A 31 17.09 -3.28 -13.41
CA TYR A 31 16.95 -4.61 -12.83
C TYR A 31 15.63 -5.32 -13.17
N GLY A 32 14.73 -4.63 -13.84
CA GLY A 32 13.37 -5.12 -14.02
C GLY A 32 12.56 -5.01 -12.73
N LEU A 33 11.42 -5.71 -12.71
CA LEU A 33 10.56 -5.75 -11.53
C LEU A 33 11.07 -6.82 -10.55
N MET A 34 11.67 -6.40 -9.44
CA MET A 34 12.23 -7.33 -8.46
C MET A 34 11.15 -7.98 -7.60
N ASN A 35 10.10 -7.23 -7.25
CA ASN A 35 9.00 -7.75 -6.46
C ASN A 35 7.71 -7.65 -7.26
N PRO A 36 7.00 -8.78 -7.48
CA PRO A 36 5.72 -8.74 -8.20
C PRO A 36 4.68 -7.91 -7.47
N ILE A 37 3.76 -7.33 -8.23
CA ILE A 37 2.55 -6.75 -7.65
C ILE A 37 1.60 -7.87 -7.21
N THR A 38 0.61 -7.54 -6.41
CA THR A 38 -0.37 -8.51 -5.92
C THR A 38 -1.76 -8.15 -6.43
N LEU A 39 -2.40 -9.11 -7.08
CA LEU A 39 -3.77 -9.00 -7.61
C LEU A 39 -4.64 -10.09 -7.02
N ASN A 40 -5.95 -9.88 -7.04
CA ASN A 40 -6.90 -10.97 -6.81
C ASN A 40 -7.25 -11.68 -8.13
N SER A 41 -8.10 -12.70 -8.09
CA SER A 41 -8.50 -13.46 -9.27
C SER A 41 -9.26 -12.65 -10.33
N ARG A 42 -9.80 -11.50 -9.96
CA ARG A 42 -10.48 -10.57 -10.85
C ARG A 42 -9.54 -9.49 -11.40
N TYR A 43 -8.24 -9.62 -11.17
CA TYR A 43 -7.20 -8.67 -11.55
C TYR A 43 -7.38 -7.29 -10.90
N GLU A 44 -7.99 -7.26 -9.73
CA GLU A 44 -8.01 -6.05 -8.91
C GLU A 44 -6.70 -5.92 -8.13
N LEU A 45 -6.11 -4.74 -8.13
CA LEU A 45 -4.85 -4.49 -7.44
C LEU A 45 -5.04 -4.53 -5.92
N ILE A 46 -4.28 -5.37 -5.26
CA ILE A 46 -4.23 -5.46 -3.80
C ILE A 46 -3.03 -4.68 -3.25
N ALA A 47 -1.86 -4.87 -3.86
CA ALA A 47 -0.63 -4.22 -3.43
C ALA A 47 0.31 -3.97 -4.62
N GLY A 48 1.09 -2.89 -4.56
CA GLY A 48 2.08 -2.56 -5.57
C GLY A 48 1.69 -1.42 -6.50
N GLU A 49 0.86 -0.47 -6.07
CA GLU A 49 0.42 0.64 -6.92
C GLU A 49 1.59 1.48 -7.45
N ARG A 50 2.60 1.78 -6.62
CA ARG A 50 3.77 2.52 -7.08
C ARG A 50 4.53 1.79 -8.17
N ARG A 51 4.69 0.48 -8.03
CA ARG A 51 5.34 -0.36 -9.05
C ARG A 51 4.53 -0.39 -10.33
N LEU A 52 3.22 -0.52 -10.22
CA LEU A 52 2.33 -0.51 -11.38
C LEU A 52 2.38 0.83 -12.11
N GLN A 53 2.29 1.95 -11.40
CA GLN A 53 2.35 3.27 -12.02
C GLN A 53 3.72 3.54 -12.65
N SER A 54 4.79 3.10 -12.03
CA SER A 54 6.14 3.20 -12.62
C SER A 54 6.24 2.41 -13.92
N ALA A 55 5.68 1.19 -13.95
CA ALA A 55 5.66 0.37 -15.16
C ALA A 55 4.85 1.04 -16.28
N ILE A 56 3.72 1.63 -15.96
CA ILE A 56 2.91 2.38 -16.92
C ILE A 56 3.70 3.56 -17.50
N GLN A 57 4.38 4.32 -16.66
CA GLN A 57 5.19 5.47 -17.10
C GLN A 57 6.41 5.04 -17.92
N LEU A 58 6.94 3.85 -17.66
CA LEU A 58 8.03 3.27 -18.46
C LEU A 58 7.57 2.70 -19.81
N GLY A 59 6.27 2.64 -20.05
CA GLY A 59 5.71 2.12 -21.30
C GLY A 59 5.60 0.58 -21.33
N TRP A 60 5.66 -0.08 -20.18
CA TRP A 60 5.49 -1.54 -20.15
C TRP A 60 4.06 -1.92 -20.50
N THR A 61 3.90 -3.03 -21.22
CA THR A 61 2.58 -3.57 -21.59
C THR A 61 2.14 -4.69 -20.66
N SER A 62 3.09 -5.33 -19.98
CA SER A 62 2.82 -6.41 -19.03
C SER A 62 3.66 -6.23 -17.77
N ILE A 63 3.22 -6.84 -16.68
CA ILE A 63 3.90 -6.79 -15.40
C ILE A 63 3.73 -8.13 -14.69
N ASN A 64 4.76 -8.52 -13.93
CA ASN A 64 4.70 -9.75 -13.16
C ASN A 64 3.83 -9.54 -11.91
N ALA A 65 2.92 -10.46 -11.65
CA ALA A 65 1.97 -10.37 -10.55
C ALA A 65 1.78 -11.72 -9.86
N ASN A 66 1.55 -11.67 -8.56
CA ASN A 66 1.05 -12.81 -7.80
C ASN A 66 -0.47 -12.69 -7.69
N ILE A 67 -1.16 -13.79 -7.97
CA ILE A 67 -2.61 -13.87 -7.82
C ILE A 67 -2.91 -14.52 -6.49
N ILE A 68 -3.60 -13.80 -5.63
CA ILE A 68 -4.01 -14.30 -4.32
C ILE A 68 -5.52 -14.40 -4.29
N ASP A 69 -6.01 -15.64 -4.19
CA ASP A 69 -7.43 -15.93 -4.09
C ASP A 69 -7.86 -16.09 -2.63
N ASN A 70 -9.15 -15.97 -2.39
CA ASN A 70 -9.79 -16.25 -1.11
C ASN A 70 -9.37 -15.33 0.05
N LEU A 71 -8.76 -14.18 -0.25
CA LEU A 71 -8.55 -13.16 0.76
C LEU A 71 -9.85 -12.46 1.10
N SER A 72 -10.12 -12.29 2.37
CA SER A 72 -11.21 -11.43 2.82
C SER A 72 -10.90 -9.97 2.47
N GLU A 73 -11.94 -9.14 2.43
CA GLU A 73 -11.77 -7.70 2.20
C GLU A 73 -10.89 -7.08 3.29
N ILE A 74 -10.99 -7.58 4.51
CA ILE A 74 -10.16 -7.14 5.64
C ILE A 74 -8.68 -7.44 5.38
N ASP A 75 -8.36 -8.66 4.96
CA ASP A 75 -6.98 -9.07 4.70
C ASP A 75 -6.36 -8.27 3.56
N GLN A 76 -7.12 -8.01 2.50
CA GLN A 76 -6.67 -7.18 1.38
C GLN A 76 -6.33 -5.77 1.84
N LEU A 77 -7.18 -5.18 2.67
CA LEU A 77 -6.97 -3.84 3.18
C LEU A 77 -5.78 -3.78 4.14
N GLU A 78 -5.59 -4.80 4.98
CA GLU A 78 -4.42 -4.90 5.85
C GLU A 78 -3.12 -4.96 5.05
N MET A 79 -3.08 -5.75 3.98
CA MET A 79 -1.90 -5.84 3.10
C MET A 79 -1.59 -4.48 2.47
N GLU A 80 -2.60 -3.75 2.01
CA GLU A 80 -2.44 -2.43 1.42
C GLU A 80 -1.84 -1.44 2.42
N ILE A 81 -2.37 -1.41 3.63
CA ILE A 81 -1.90 -0.52 4.68
C ILE A 81 -0.47 -0.85 5.09
N GLU A 82 -0.15 -2.11 5.29
CA GLU A 82 1.18 -2.55 5.69
C GLU A 82 2.22 -2.21 4.62
N GLU A 83 1.93 -2.44 3.36
CA GLU A 83 2.85 -2.11 2.28
C GLU A 83 3.15 -0.61 2.24
N ASN A 84 2.13 0.23 2.32
CA ASN A 84 2.32 1.68 2.31
C ASN A 84 3.07 2.18 3.54
N ASN A 85 2.81 1.60 4.71
CA ASN A 85 3.48 1.96 5.95
C ASN A 85 4.98 1.63 5.92
N GLN A 86 5.35 0.48 5.37
CA GLN A 86 6.75 0.08 5.24
C GLN A 86 7.59 1.05 4.40
N ARG A 87 6.96 1.76 3.48
CA ARG A 87 7.64 2.72 2.60
C ARG A 87 7.87 4.09 3.21
N LYS A 88 7.37 4.34 4.41
CA LYS A 88 7.46 5.61 5.14
C LYS A 88 6.91 6.82 4.37
N GLU A 89 6.11 6.60 3.34
CA GLU A 89 5.52 7.65 2.53
C GLU A 89 4.02 7.83 2.81
N PHE A 90 3.51 7.04 3.72
CA PHE A 90 2.11 7.05 4.11
C PHE A 90 1.90 8.19 5.10
N THR A 91 1.06 9.16 4.79
CA THR A 91 0.76 10.25 5.70
C THR A 91 -0.09 9.77 6.86
N ASP A 92 -0.04 10.47 7.99
CA ASP A 92 -0.87 10.14 9.16
C ASP A 92 -2.35 10.16 8.82
N ALA A 93 -2.79 11.11 7.98
CA ALA A 93 -4.18 11.20 7.54
C ALA A 93 -4.59 9.99 6.69
N GLU A 94 -3.72 9.56 5.77
CA GLU A 94 -3.98 8.38 4.93
C GLU A 94 -4.01 7.09 5.76
N LEU A 95 -3.11 6.98 6.72
CA LEU A 95 -3.07 5.83 7.65
C LEU A 95 -4.34 5.78 8.51
N LEU A 96 -4.78 6.93 9.02
CA LEU A 96 -6.01 7.03 9.78
C LEU A 96 -7.23 6.62 8.95
N GLU A 97 -7.29 7.07 7.70
CA GLU A 97 -8.37 6.68 6.78
C GLU A 97 -8.38 5.16 6.55
N GLY A 98 -7.20 4.56 6.37
CA GLY A 98 -7.06 3.11 6.22
C GLY A 98 -7.56 2.36 7.45
N TYR A 99 -7.17 2.81 8.64
CA TYR A 99 -7.64 2.19 9.89
C TYR A 99 -9.14 2.38 10.12
N LYS A 100 -9.71 3.51 9.72
CA LYS A 100 -11.16 3.72 9.79
C LYS A 100 -11.90 2.75 8.86
N ARG A 101 -11.38 2.48 7.68
CA ARG A 101 -11.96 1.48 6.77
C ARG A 101 -11.91 0.08 7.39
N LEU A 102 -10.78 -0.30 7.98
CA LEU A 102 -10.66 -1.57 8.72
C LEU A 102 -11.65 -1.66 9.85
N ASN A 103 -11.86 -0.58 10.59
CA ASN A 103 -12.80 -0.54 11.70
C ASN A 103 -14.25 -0.77 11.26
N ARG A 104 -14.64 -0.36 10.05
CA ARG A 104 -15.97 -0.65 9.50
C ARG A 104 -16.15 -2.12 9.17
N LEU A 105 -15.05 -2.83 8.89
CA LEU A 105 -15.06 -4.24 8.49
C LEU A 105 -14.86 -5.19 9.67
N ARG A 106 -14.28 -4.69 10.75
CA ARG A 106 -13.96 -5.45 11.95
C ARG A 106 -14.78 -4.99 13.13
N ASN A 107 -14.70 -5.79 14.17
CA ASN A 107 -15.32 -5.61 15.47
C ASN A 107 -14.77 -4.39 16.24
N PRO A 108 -15.55 -3.84 17.22
CA PRO A 108 -15.17 -2.66 18.03
C PRO A 108 -13.81 -2.70 18.71
N ASN A 109 -13.21 -3.85 18.93
CA ASN A 109 -11.87 -4.00 19.50
C ASN A 109 -10.77 -3.30 18.67
N PHE A 110 -11.09 -2.91 17.47
CA PHE A 110 -10.15 -2.25 16.59
C PHE A 110 -9.84 -0.81 17.02
N PHE A 111 -10.75 -0.15 17.72
CA PHE A 111 -10.49 1.18 18.28
C PHE A 111 -9.30 1.18 19.23
N TYR A 112 -9.07 0.07 19.94
CA TYR A 112 -7.92 -0.07 20.83
C TYR A 112 -6.59 -0.02 20.06
N LYS A 113 -6.52 -0.66 18.89
CA LYS A 113 -5.33 -0.61 18.03
C LYS A 113 -5.04 0.80 17.51
N ILE A 114 -6.08 1.53 17.12
CA ILE A 114 -5.95 2.93 16.70
C ILE A 114 -5.45 3.77 17.86
N TYR A 115 -6.00 3.58 19.05
CA TYR A 115 -5.56 4.27 20.25
C TYR A 115 -4.06 4.02 20.54
N LEU A 116 -3.61 2.78 20.45
CA LEU A 116 -2.21 2.44 20.64
C LEU A 116 -1.30 3.10 19.59
N PHE A 117 -1.74 3.14 18.36
CA PHE A 117 -0.99 3.80 17.28
C PHE A 117 -0.78 5.28 17.58
N PHE A 118 -1.83 6.00 17.96
CA PHE A 118 -1.72 7.42 18.32
C PHE A 118 -0.91 7.62 19.58
N LYS A 119 -1.05 6.76 20.57
CA LYS A 119 -0.24 6.82 21.79
C LYS A 119 1.25 6.73 21.48
N HIS A 120 1.66 5.76 20.65
CA HIS A 120 3.05 5.63 20.23
C HIS A 120 3.55 6.85 19.46
N LEU A 121 2.73 7.39 18.57
CA LEU A 121 3.06 8.58 17.81
C LEU A 121 3.30 9.78 18.73
N PHE A 122 2.40 10.00 19.67
CA PHE A 122 2.54 11.07 20.66
C PHE A 122 3.75 10.90 21.57
N GLU A 123 4.05 9.67 22.00
CA GLU A 123 5.23 9.37 22.79
C GLU A 123 6.53 9.69 22.04
N LYS A 124 6.60 9.33 20.77
CA LYS A 124 7.75 9.66 19.90
C LYS A 124 7.93 11.18 19.77
N ILE A 125 6.86 11.91 19.57
CA ILE A 125 6.90 13.36 19.47
C ILE A 125 7.34 13.97 20.80
N ALA A 126 6.80 13.50 21.92
CA ALA A 126 7.16 13.97 23.25
C ALA A 126 8.64 13.71 23.55
N ASP A 127 9.15 12.53 23.20
CA ASP A 127 10.57 12.20 23.39
C ASP A 127 11.48 13.07 22.52
N PHE A 128 11.07 13.35 21.30
CA PHE A 128 11.79 14.26 20.41
C PHE A 128 11.93 15.66 21.02
N PHE A 129 10.87 16.19 21.61
CA PHE A 129 10.89 17.50 22.26
C PHE A 129 11.60 17.50 23.63
N ARG A 130 11.63 16.37 24.34
CA ARG A 130 12.34 16.25 25.61
C ARG A 130 13.85 16.19 25.47
N ASN A 131 14.34 15.65 24.38
CA ASN A 131 15.77 15.43 24.14
C ASN A 131 16.45 16.58 23.40
N ARG A 132 15.83 17.73 23.36
CA ARG A 132 16.42 18.95 22.82
C ARG A 132 17.16 19.75 23.86
#